data_ed8c9590a4b72897961573200dd0e63a
#
_entry.id   ed8c9590a4b72897961573200dd0e63a
#
_cell.length_a   1.000
_cell.length_b   1.000
_cell.length_c   1.000
_cell.angle_alpha   90.00
_cell.angle_beta   90.00
_cell.angle_gamma   90.00
#
_symmetry.space_group_name_H-M   'P 1'
#
loop_
_entity.id
_entity.type
_entity.pdbx_description
1 polymer ?
#
loop_
_entity_poly.entity_id
_entity_poly.type
_entity_poly.pdbx_seq_one_letter_code
_entity_poly.pdbx_strand_id
1 'polypeptide(L)'
;ELFGRTGGLMMLRPVNITMDVQNPGPARAGKVKPKVYLDQIPGLPQFVLDRSDIFAGDVLIIGSVSGKNTLPVGLALLAREQGVKVIALTSVAYSAALQGEHPSGKRLFEAADVVLDNCGIVGDAALDIEGIDAKVGPTSGIAAAAIMWALEMEIMERMAQRGMKPSVW
;
A
#
# COMPACT_ATOMS: atom_id res chain seq x y z
N GLU A 1 -4.83 -11.31 -2.31
CA GLU A 1 -4.95 -12.55 -1.50
C GLU A 1 -5.61 -12.35 -0.13
N LEU A 2 -5.71 -11.12 0.39
CA LEU A 2 -6.35 -10.83 1.69
C LEU A 2 -7.88 -10.72 1.60
N PHE A 3 -8.43 -10.55 0.40
CA PHE A 3 -9.86 -10.31 0.20
C PHE A 3 -10.55 -11.55 -0.38
N GLY A 4 -11.79 -11.83 0.08
CA GLY A 4 -12.60 -12.94 -0.42
C GLY A 4 -12.08 -14.33 -0.07
N ARG A 5 -11.35 -14.49 1.03
CA ARG A 5 -10.85 -15.77 1.53
C ARG A 5 -11.77 -16.32 2.60
N THR A 6 -12.01 -17.62 2.59
CA THR A 6 -12.77 -18.31 3.64
C THR A 6 -12.18 -18.00 5.01
N GLY A 7 -13.01 -17.45 5.90
CA GLY A 7 -12.61 -17.02 7.26
C GLY A 7 -12.02 -15.61 7.34
N GLY A 8 -11.85 -14.91 6.23
CA GLY A 8 -11.40 -13.51 6.22
C GLY A 8 -12.53 -12.54 6.54
N LEU A 9 -12.18 -11.35 7.03
CA LEU A 9 -13.11 -10.31 7.46
C LEU A 9 -13.76 -9.60 6.25
N MET A 10 -15.09 -9.66 6.14
CA MET A 10 -15.82 -9.09 4.99
C MET A 10 -15.84 -7.56 4.92
N MET A 11 -15.59 -6.87 6.03
CA MET A 11 -15.62 -5.42 6.08
C MET A 11 -14.38 -4.75 5.47
N LEU A 12 -13.32 -5.51 5.17
CA LEU A 12 -12.16 -4.99 4.45
C LEU A 12 -12.49 -4.87 2.97
N ARG A 13 -12.23 -3.68 2.40
CA ARG A 13 -12.46 -3.39 0.99
C ARG A 13 -11.20 -2.87 0.32
N PRO A 14 -10.78 -3.43 -0.82
CA PRO A 14 -9.63 -2.91 -1.56
C PRO A 14 -9.99 -1.61 -2.27
N VAL A 15 -9.08 -0.65 -2.26
CA VAL A 15 -9.12 0.51 -3.16
C VAL A 15 -8.30 0.14 -4.40
N ASN A 16 -8.97 -0.08 -5.52
CA ASN A 16 -8.33 -0.44 -6.78
C ASN A 16 -8.28 0.76 -7.72
N ILE A 17 -7.10 1.04 -8.25
CA ILE A 17 -6.89 2.08 -9.26
C ILE A 17 -6.58 1.37 -10.57
N THR A 18 -7.47 1.52 -11.56
CA THR A 18 -7.27 0.96 -12.89
C THR A 18 -7.28 2.11 -13.90
N MET A 19 -6.24 2.20 -14.73
CA MET A 19 -6.15 3.16 -15.81
C MET A 19 -5.85 2.42 -17.11
N ASP A 20 -6.72 2.56 -18.09
CA ASP A 20 -6.55 2.03 -19.44
C ASP A 20 -6.50 3.19 -20.43
N VAL A 21 -5.44 3.23 -21.27
CA VAL A 21 -5.31 4.20 -22.35
C VAL A 21 -5.29 3.43 -23.66
N GLN A 22 -6.42 3.41 -24.33
CA GLN A 22 -6.59 2.68 -25.59
C GLN A 22 -6.20 3.54 -26.78
N ASN A 23 -5.03 3.30 -27.32
CA ASN A 23 -4.62 3.80 -28.62
C ASN A 23 -3.70 2.76 -29.29
N PRO A 24 -4.25 1.60 -29.67
CA PRO A 24 -3.48 0.50 -30.27
C PRO A 24 -3.08 0.86 -31.71
N GLY A 25 -2.10 1.72 -31.85
CA GLY A 25 -1.42 1.95 -33.13
C GLY A 25 -0.30 0.92 -33.35
N PRO A 26 0.10 0.63 -34.59
CA PRO A 26 1.25 -0.22 -34.84
C PRO A 26 2.50 0.34 -34.19
N ALA A 27 3.33 -0.57 -33.63
CA ALA A 27 4.61 -0.18 -33.06
C ALA A 27 5.46 0.54 -34.09
N ARG A 28 5.96 1.72 -33.77
CA ARG A 28 6.83 2.51 -34.64
C ARG A 28 8.28 2.20 -34.30
N ALA A 29 9.00 1.62 -35.24
CA ALA A 29 10.42 1.25 -35.06
C ALA A 29 11.24 2.47 -34.55
N GLY A 30 12.05 2.26 -33.54
CA GLY A 30 12.95 3.26 -32.96
C GLY A 30 12.28 4.38 -32.15
N LYS A 31 10.96 4.30 -31.89
CA LYS A 31 10.25 5.29 -31.04
C LYS A 31 9.79 4.64 -29.73
N VAL A 32 10.47 4.95 -28.66
CA VAL A 32 10.10 4.53 -27.29
C VAL A 32 9.66 5.78 -26.55
N LYS A 33 8.45 5.74 -25.96
CA LYS A 33 8.00 6.78 -25.04
C LYS A 33 8.58 6.53 -23.65
N PRO A 34 8.90 7.58 -22.90
CA PRO A 34 9.28 7.43 -21.50
C PRO A 34 8.15 6.74 -20.71
N LYS A 35 8.52 5.88 -19.76
CA LYS A 35 7.55 5.29 -18.83
C LYS A 35 7.03 6.40 -17.92
N VAL A 36 5.73 6.51 -17.80
CA VAL A 36 5.04 7.35 -16.82
C VAL A 36 4.43 6.41 -15.78
N TYR A 37 4.77 6.62 -14.54
CA TYR A 37 4.20 5.84 -13.44
C TYR A 37 2.97 6.56 -12.87
N LEU A 38 1.98 5.79 -12.38
CA LEU A 38 0.75 6.36 -11.82
C LEU A 38 1.01 7.33 -10.66
N ASP A 39 2.02 7.04 -9.85
CA ASP A 39 2.43 7.88 -8.72
C ASP A 39 2.96 9.27 -9.13
N GLN A 40 3.29 9.46 -10.40
CA GLN A 40 3.74 10.73 -10.97
C GLN A 40 2.61 11.59 -11.55
N ILE A 41 1.35 11.11 -11.50
CA ILE A 41 0.21 11.87 -12.02
C ILE A 41 -0.23 12.91 -10.99
N PRO A 42 -0.13 14.22 -11.31
CA PRO A 42 -0.56 15.27 -10.40
C PRO A 42 -2.05 15.14 -10.04
N GLY A 43 -2.39 15.30 -8.76
CA GLY A 43 -3.76 15.24 -8.29
C GLY A 43 -4.36 13.83 -8.18
N LEU A 44 -3.63 12.77 -8.57
CA LEU A 44 -4.14 11.41 -8.46
C LEU A 44 -4.55 11.01 -7.02
N PRO A 45 -3.81 11.36 -5.96
CA PRO A 45 -4.24 11.06 -4.59
C PRO A 45 -5.61 11.64 -4.25
N GLN A 46 -5.85 12.91 -4.60
CA GLN A 46 -7.14 13.56 -4.38
C GLN A 46 -8.24 12.88 -5.20
N PHE A 47 -7.99 12.62 -6.49
CA PHE A 47 -8.94 11.94 -7.35
C PHE A 47 -9.34 10.56 -6.81
N VAL A 48 -8.39 9.80 -6.27
CA VAL A 48 -8.66 8.47 -5.67
C VAL A 48 -9.58 8.61 -4.46
N LEU A 49 -9.33 9.57 -3.56
CA LEU A 49 -10.19 9.79 -2.39
C LEU A 49 -11.57 10.27 -2.80
N ASP A 50 -11.68 11.20 -3.75
CA ASP A 50 -12.97 11.74 -4.23
C ASP A 50 -13.84 10.68 -4.92
N ARG A 51 -13.22 9.61 -5.44
CA ARG A 51 -13.91 8.52 -6.15
C ARG A 51 -14.07 7.25 -5.32
N SER A 52 -13.53 7.22 -4.13
CA SER A 52 -13.65 6.10 -3.19
C SER A 52 -14.75 6.35 -2.16
N ASP A 53 -15.31 5.26 -1.61
CA ASP A 53 -16.25 5.31 -0.49
C ASP A 53 -15.48 5.34 0.84
N ILE A 54 -14.58 6.33 0.99
CA ILE A 54 -13.79 6.55 2.20
C ILE A 54 -14.25 7.86 2.84
N PHE A 55 -14.65 7.80 4.10
CA PHE A 55 -15.24 8.93 4.82
C PHE A 55 -14.51 9.18 6.15
N ALA A 56 -14.73 10.35 6.73
CA ALA A 56 -14.24 10.66 8.07
C ALA A 56 -14.69 9.59 9.08
N GLY A 57 -13.74 9.12 9.90
CA GLY A 57 -13.96 8.04 10.86
C GLY A 57 -13.59 6.64 10.33
N ASP A 58 -13.38 6.48 9.04
CA ASP A 58 -12.85 5.23 8.48
C ASP A 58 -11.37 5.04 8.78
N VAL A 59 -10.90 3.82 8.53
CA VAL A 59 -9.49 3.44 8.60
C VAL A 59 -9.00 3.07 7.21
N LEU A 60 -7.96 3.75 6.73
CA LEU A 60 -7.29 3.45 5.47
C LEU A 60 -5.94 2.78 5.75
N ILE A 61 -5.76 1.54 5.26
CA ILE A 61 -4.48 0.84 5.32
C ILE A 61 -3.76 1.03 3.99
N ILE A 62 -2.56 1.59 4.04
CA ILE A 62 -1.73 1.83 2.85
C ILE A 62 -0.48 0.98 2.93
N GLY A 63 -0.32 0.06 1.97
CA GLY A 63 0.87 -0.79 1.83
C GLY A 63 1.87 -0.20 0.84
N SER A 64 3.11 0.04 1.28
CA SER A 64 4.22 0.41 0.40
C SER A 64 5.55 0.06 1.07
N VAL A 65 6.29 -0.89 0.53
CA VAL A 65 7.51 -1.42 1.16
C VAL A 65 8.56 -0.33 1.37
N SER A 66 8.91 0.41 0.33
CA SER A 66 9.86 1.53 0.42
C SER A 66 9.25 2.79 1.03
N GLY A 67 7.93 2.94 1.00
CA GLY A 67 7.21 4.07 1.55
C GLY A 67 7.58 5.46 1.00
N LYS A 68 8.39 5.54 -0.07
CA LYS A 68 8.97 6.79 -0.57
C LYS A 68 8.14 7.50 -1.62
N ASN A 69 7.29 6.75 -2.35
CA ASN A 69 6.61 7.21 -3.56
C ASN A 69 5.52 8.26 -3.26
N THR A 70 5.26 9.12 -4.25
CA THR A 70 4.35 10.27 -4.12
C THR A 70 2.91 9.85 -3.83
N LEU A 71 2.37 8.84 -4.51
CA LEU A 71 0.97 8.43 -4.37
C LEU A 71 0.62 7.93 -2.96
N PRO A 72 1.31 6.94 -2.37
CA PRO A 72 0.97 6.46 -1.02
C PRO A 72 1.12 7.53 0.05
N VAL A 73 2.13 8.41 -0.07
CA VAL A 73 2.33 9.51 0.88
C VAL A 73 1.23 10.57 0.72
N GLY A 74 0.90 10.95 -0.51
CA GLY A 74 -0.17 11.90 -0.80
C GLY A 74 -1.53 11.41 -0.32
N LEU A 75 -1.87 10.13 -0.56
CA LEU A 75 -3.09 9.51 -0.03
C LEU A 75 -3.14 9.56 1.49
N ALA A 76 -2.03 9.23 2.17
CA ALA A 76 -1.97 9.25 3.63
C ALA A 76 -2.22 10.65 4.20
N LEU A 77 -1.57 11.66 3.64
CA LEU A 77 -1.72 13.04 4.11
C LEU A 77 -3.15 13.55 3.89
N LEU A 78 -3.68 13.41 2.68
CA LEU A 78 -5.03 13.89 2.34
C LEU A 78 -6.13 13.13 3.09
N ALA A 79 -6.01 11.81 3.24
CA ALA A 79 -6.97 11.02 4.00
C ALA A 79 -7.04 11.49 5.47
N ARG A 80 -5.89 11.77 6.09
CA ARG A 80 -5.84 12.30 7.46
C ARG A 80 -6.47 13.69 7.57
N GLU A 81 -6.25 14.57 6.59
CA GLU A 81 -6.92 15.88 6.53
C GLU A 81 -8.44 15.76 6.44
N GLN A 82 -8.95 14.69 5.85
CA GLN A 82 -10.38 14.37 5.75
C GLN A 82 -10.93 13.61 6.98
N GLY A 83 -10.13 13.40 8.02
CA GLY A 83 -10.55 12.73 9.25
C GLY A 83 -10.53 11.20 9.18
N VAL A 84 -9.84 10.64 8.19
CA VAL A 84 -9.61 9.20 8.06
C VAL A 84 -8.37 8.81 8.86
N LYS A 85 -8.44 7.71 9.61
CA LYS A 85 -7.28 7.17 10.32
C LYS A 85 -6.41 6.37 9.35
N VAL A 86 -5.12 6.67 9.28
CA VAL A 86 -4.20 6.02 8.35
C VAL A 86 -3.26 5.06 9.05
N ILE A 87 -3.20 3.83 8.56
CA ILE A 87 -2.24 2.81 8.96
C ILE A 87 -1.28 2.56 7.80
N ALA A 88 0.01 2.77 8.02
CA ALA A 88 1.06 2.41 7.06
C ALA A 88 1.54 0.98 7.29
N LEU A 89 1.54 0.16 6.25
CA LEU A 89 2.21 -1.14 6.23
C LEU A 89 3.45 -1.01 5.35
N THR A 90 4.64 -0.96 5.95
CA THR A 90 5.89 -0.61 5.26
C THR A 90 7.08 -1.27 5.94
N SER A 91 8.23 -1.29 5.29
CA SER A 91 9.50 -1.55 5.97
C SER A 91 10.08 -0.22 6.46
N VAL A 92 10.10 -0.02 7.77
CA VAL A 92 10.66 1.21 8.36
C VAL A 92 12.16 1.33 8.05
N ALA A 93 12.90 0.22 8.18
CA ALA A 93 14.34 0.21 7.90
C ALA A 93 14.64 0.55 6.43
N TYR A 94 13.91 -0.05 5.48
CA TYR A 94 14.10 0.26 4.07
C TYR A 94 13.66 1.68 3.73
N SER A 95 12.52 2.08 4.20
CA SER A 95 11.97 3.41 3.97
C SER A 95 12.88 4.50 4.54
N ALA A 96 13.45 4.30 5.74
CA ALA A 96 14.36 5.24 6.37
C ALA A 96 15.68 5.42 5.62
N ALA A 97 16.12 4.42 4.85
CA ALA A 97 17.31 4.48 4.02
C ALA A 97 17.10 5.27 2.70
N LEU A 98 15.87 5.69 2.40
CA LEU A 98 15.51 6.37 1.17
C LEU A 98 15.03 7.80 1.43
N GLN A 99 15.16 8.65 0.41
CA GLN A 99 14.55 9.98 0.41
C GLN A 99 13.10 9.88 -0.07
N GLY A 100 12.18 10.60 0.60
CA GLY A 100 10.80 10.72 0.16
C GLY A 100 10.68 11.50 -1.16
N GLU A 101 9.86 10.99 -2.08
CA GLU A 101 9.63 11.61 -3.40
C GLU A 101 8.43 12.58 -3.41
N HIS A 102 7.61 12.53 -2.35
CA HIS A 102 6.49 13.47 -2.20
C HIS A 102 7.01 14.88 -1.92
N PRO A 103 6.35 15.96 -2.43
CA PRO A 103 6.78 17.35 -2.19
C PRO A 103 6.93 17.75 -0.71
N SER A 104 6.24 17.07 0.20
CA SER A 104 6.41 17.27 1.65
C SER A 104 7.75 16.74 2.20
N GLY A 105 8.52 16.00 1.42
CA GLY A 105 9.73 15.29 1.83
C GLY A 105 9.47 14.08 2.75
N LYS A 106 8.23 13.81 3.13
CA LYS A 106 7.86 12.70 4.01
C LYS A 106 7.86 11.36 3.28
N ARG A 107 8.08 10.31 4.06
CA ARG A 107 7.83 8.92 3.69
C ARG A 107 6.52 8.45 4.32
N LEU A 108 5.99 7.32 3.87
CA LEU A 108 4.68 6.84 4.30
C LEU A 108 4.57 6.66 5.82
N PHE A 109 5.61 6.11 6.47
CA PHE A 109 5.59 5.93 7.92
C PHE A 109 5.58 7.26 8.71
N GLU A 110 6.02 8.35 8.10
CA GLU A 110 5.97 9.70 8.69
C GLU A 110 4.64 10.41 8.42
N ALA A 111 3.89 9.91 7.43
CA ALA A 111 2.60 10.47 7.01
C ALA A 111 1.40 9.76 7.65
N ALA A 112 1.58 8.58 8.25
CA ALA A 112 0.51 7.78 8.84
C ALA A 112 0.30 8.06 10.34
N ASP A 113 -0.83 7.62 10.87
CA ASP A 113 -1.12 7.66 12.32
C ASP A 113 -0.56 6.46 13.07
N VAL A 114 -0.52 5.30 12.40
CA VAL A 114 -0.03 4.03 12.93
C VAL A 114 0.88 3.38 11.87
N VAL A 115 1.94 2.75 12.33
CA VAL A 115 2.88 2.05 11.45
C VAL A 115 2.91 0.56 11.82
N LEU A 116 2.66 -0.28 10.85
CA LEU A 116 2.91 -1.71 10.89
C LEU A 116 4.20 -1.97 10.13
N ASP A 117 5.28 -2.20 10.86
CA ASP A 117 6.58 -2.50 10.28
C ASP A 117 6.66 -3.96 9.88
N ASN A 118 6.84 -4.24 8.60
CA ASN A 118 7.02 -5.60 8.10
C ASN A 118 8.46 -6.11 8.26
N CYS A 119 9.35 -5.30 8.85
CA CYS A 119 10.76 -5.61 9.10
C CYS A 119 11.52 -6.05 7.85
N GLY A 120 11.06 -5.65 6.66
CA GLY A 120 11.70 -5.97 5.40
C GLY A 120 13.10 -5.35 5.30
N ILE A 121 14.01 -6.05 4.63
CA ILE A 121 15.37 -5.57 4.43
C ILE A 121 15.44 -4.48 3.36
N VAL A 122 16.49 -3.68 3.40
CA VAL A 122 16.76 -2.67 2.35
C VAL A 122 16.90 -3.36 0.98
N GLY A 123 16.10 -2.90 0.00
CA GLY A 123 16.01 -3.50 -1.32
C GLY A 123 15.02 -4.67 -1.45
N ASP A 124 14.40 -5.10 -0.33
CA ASP A 124 13.39 -6.16 -0.23
C ASP A 124 13.85 -7.58 -0.60
N ALA A 125 14.83 -7.77 -1.47
CA ALA A 125 15.33 -9.07 -1.92
C ALA A 125 16.41 -9.62 -0.96
N ALA A 126 16.23 -10.86 -0.47
CA ALA A 126 17.00 -11.41 0.63
C ALA A 126 18.10 -12.39 0.21
N LEU A 127 18.00 -12.99 -0.97
CA LEU A 127 18.84 -14.12 -1.38
C LEU A 127 19.83 -13.74 -2.47
N ASP A 128 21.05 -14.26 -2.35
CA ASP A 128 22.05 -14.28 -3.41
C ASP A 128 22.06 -15.66 -4.08
N ILE A 129 21.98 -15.70 -5.40
CA ILE A 129 22.06 -16.94 -6.19
C ILE A 129 23.27 -16.85 -7.11
N GLU A 130 24.13 -17.87 -7.11
CA GLU A 130 25.28 -17.93 -7.99
C GLU A 130 24.87 -17.80 -9.47
N GLY A 131 25.55 -16.92 -10.20
CA GLY A 131 25.24 -16.64 -11.61
C GLY A 131 24.13 -15.62 -11.85
N ILE A 132 23.56 -15.02 -10.80
CA ILE A 132 22.59 -13.92 -10.90
C ILE A 132 23.17 -12.67 -10.23
N ASP A 133 23.34 -11.60 -11.01
CA ASP A 133 23.95 -10.34 -10.53
C ASP A 133 23.03 -9.49 -9.64
N ALA A 134 21.81 -9.95 -9.34
CA ALA A 134 20.83 -9.25 -8.51
C ALA A 134 20.36 -10.15 -7.37
N LYS A 135 20.06 -9.53 -6.21
CA LYS A 135 19.37 -10.23 -5.12
C LYS A 135 17.96 -10.63 -5.55
N VAL A 136 17.49 -11.78 -5.08
CA VAL A 136 16.17 -12.36 -5.36
C VAL A 136 15.42 -12.70 -4.07
N GLY A 137 14.16 -13.09 -4.17
CA GLY A 137 13.36 -13.51 -3.03
C GLY A 137 12.85 -12.32 -2.19
N PRO A 138 11.82 -11.59 -2.66
CA PRO A 138 11.21 -10.51 -1.89
C PRO A 138 10.55 -11.05 -0.62
N THR A 139 10.77 -10.40 0.51
CA THR A 139 10.30 -10.83 1.84
C THR A 139 9.06 -10.07 2.30
N SER A 140 8.88 -8.84 1.83
CA SER A 140 7.84 -7.92 2.29
C SER A 140 6.42 -8.44 2.09
N GLY A 141 6.15 -9.11 0.98
CA GLY A 141 4.81 -9.64 0.68
C GLY A 141 4.37 -10.72 1.67
N ILE A 142 5.28 -11.62 2.06
CA ILE A 142 5.00 -12.68 3.05
C ILE A 142 4.75 -12.05 4.43
N ALA A 143 5.63 -11.15 4.87
CA ALA A 143 5.50 -10.47 6.14
C ALA A 143 4.22 -9.60 6.20
N ALA A 144 3.92 -8.86 5.13
CA ALA A 144 2.70 -8.08 5.02
C ALA A 144 1.44 -8.94 5.12
N ALA A 145 1.40 -10.09 4.43
CA ALA A 145 0.28 -11.01 4.52
C ALA A 145 0.11 -11.56 5.94
N ALA A 146 1.20 -11.95 6.61
CA ALA A 146 1.16 -12.44 7.99
C ALA A 146 0.63 -11.37 8.97
N ILE A 147 1.12 -10.13 8.86
CA ILE A 147 0.67 -9.00 9.69
C ILE A 147 -0.82 -8.72 9.46
N MET A 148 -1.26 -8.68 8.21
CA MET A 148 -2.66 -8.39 7.89
C MET A 148 -3.61 -9.48 8.39
N TRP A 149 -3.26 -10.76 8.23
CA TRP A 149 -4.05 -11.86 8.78
C TRP A 149 -4.10 -11.82 10.31
N ALA A 150 -2.99 -11.52 10.98
CA ALA A 150 -2.96 -11.36 12.42
C ALA A 150 -3.85 -10.19 12.87
N LEU A 151 -3.81 -9.07 12.16
CA LEU A 151 -4.67 -7.91 12.43
C LEU A 151 -6.15 -8.24 12.26
N GLU A 152 -6.53 -8.95 11.18
CA GLU A 152 -7.93 -9.35 10.95
C GLU A 152 -8.44 -10.26 12.06
N MET A 153 -7.66 -11.24 12.48
CA MET A 153 -8.04 -12.14 13.58
C MET A 153 -8.21 -11.39 14.90
N GLU A 154 -7.32 -10.47 15.22
CA GLU A 154 -7.41 -9.63 16.42
C GLU A 154 -8.66 -8.71 16.38
N ILE A 155 -8.97 -8.13 15.21
CA ILE A 155 -10.20 -7.34 15.03
C ILE A 155 -11.44 -8.19 15.29
N MET A 156 -11.52 -9.39 14.70
CA MET A 156 -12.65 -10.28 14.87
C MET A 156 -12.83 -10.73 16.33
N GLU A 157 -11.72 -11.05 17.00
CA GLU A 157 -11.75 -11.41 18.44
C GLU A 157 -12.27 -10.25 19.29
N ARG A 158 -11.76 -9.04 19.08
CA ARG A 158 -12.21 -7.84 19.80
C ARG A 158 -13.67 -7.49 19.52
N MET A 159 -14.15 -7.69 18.29
CA MET A 159 -15.58 -7.54 17.97
C MET A 159 -16.41 -8.55 18.77
N ALA A 160 -16.03 -9.81 18.78
CA ALA A 160 -16.74 -10.84 19.54
C ALA A 160 -16.77 -10.55 21.04
N GLN A 161 -15.65 -10.12 21.64
CA GLN A 161 -15.57 -9.72 23.06
C GLN A 161 -16.50 -8.53 23.39
N ARG A 162 -16.81 -7.69 22.42
CA ARG A 162 -17.77 -6.58 22.55
C ARG A 162 -19.21 -6.96 22.20
N GLY A 163 -19.50 -8.24 22.00
CA GLY A 163 -20.82 -8.74 21.62
C GLY A 163 -21.21 -8.44 20.17
N MET A 164 -20.25 -7.99 19.34
CA MET A 164 -20.47 -7.78 17.90
C MET A 164 -20.12 -9.06 17.16
N LYS A 165 -20.98 -9.49 16.23
CA LYS A 165 -20.72 -10.66 15.38
C LYS A 165 -19.99 -10.20 14.10
N PRO A 166 -18.70 -10.53 13.92
CA PRO A 166 -18.01 -10.21 12.67
C PRO A 166 -18.62 -11.01 11.52
N SER A 167 -18.76 -10.36 10.35
CA SER A 167 -19.10 -11.06 9.11
C SER A 167 -17.82 -11.57 8.46
N VAL A 168 -17.80 -12.85 8.12
CA VAL A 168 -16.65 -13.54 7.51
C VAL A 168 -17.06 -14.19 6.18
N TRP A 169 -16.11 -14.33 5.27
CA TRP A 169 -16.29 -15.03 3.97
C TRP A 169 -16.47 -16.53 4.15
#